data_382cc1dca477a9daa258a491c580afb0
#
_entry.id   382cc1dca477a9daa258a491c580afb0
#
_cell.length_a   1.000
_cell.length_b   1.000
_cell.length_c   1.000
_cell.angle_alpha   90.00
_cell.angle_beta   90.00
_cell.angle_gamma   90.00
#
_symmetry.space_group_name_H-M   'P 1'
#
loop_
_entity.id
_entity.type
_entity.pdbx_description
1 polymer ?
#
loop_
_entity_poly.entity_id
_entity_poly.type
_entity_poly.pdbx_seq_one_letter_code
_entity_poly.pdbx_strand_id
1 'polypeptide(L)'
;MLRLFCFGHKKGITIMSAKAEQTLVICGHGMVAQRLLEKLVAQPHRPFERIVVFNGEATPAYNRIQLSALLAGDANEDSLQLQQPDWYQHNNITVHQGDPVTTISREDRTVTTASGRTQHYTSLVLATGSRSASLGLEGESLEGVMGFRDLKDTRQLIHTSQRHRRAVVIGGGFLGLEAAEGLRSRGMAVTVLHRGSHLLNRQLDETGGALLEQALTERGLTIRTQTSPVALLGRNLVRAVQLDDETLISTDLVVIAAGITPNTELAREAGVDCGRAIRVNPQLQTSDPCIYALGECCQVENQTFGLVEPGYQQADVLAQVLCHSESQAAFEQSTIPTRLKISGIPIFSCGQTEADPNTESVVWQDYDTNRYCRLLIRDHKLTGAVLFGETSDGPWYSERIQQADDISPYRAHLAFGKHYCEAA
;
A
#
# COMPACT_ATOMS: atom_id res chain seq x y z
N MET A 1 -79.96 26.42 36.04
CA MET A 1 -78.56 26.84 36.14
C MET A 1 -77.68 25.61 35.70
N LEU A 2 -77.45 25.48 34.39
CA LEU A 2 -76.72 24.40 33.79
C LEU A 2 -75.24 24.83 33.58
N ARG A 3 -74.31 24.08 34.16
CA ARG A 3 -72.86 24.21 33.86
C ARG A 3 -72.50 23.19 32.76
N LEU A 4 -72.11 23.69 31.60
CA LEU A 4 -71.46 22.90 30.56
C LEU A 4 -69.97 22.68 30.91
N PHE A 5 -69.52 21.43 30.95
CA PHE A 5 -68.12 21.08 30.95
C PHE A 5 -67.67 20.76 29.53
N CYS A 6 -66.77 21.61 28.97
CA CYS A 6 -66.07 21.28 27.74
C CYS A 6 -64.85 20.44 28.02
N PHE A 7 -64.82 19.17 27.56
CA PHE A 7 -63.62 18.36 27.50
C PHE A 7 -62.83 18.66 26.20
N GLY A 8 -61.71 19.36 26.37
CA GLY A 8 -60.76 19.56 25.26
C GLY A 8 -59.87 18.36 25.08
N HIS A 9 -60.02 17.63 23.97
CA HIS A 9 -59.05 16.62 23.52
C HIS A 9 -57.79 17.33 23.00
N LYS A 10 -56.69 17.30 23.77
CA LYS A 10 -55.34 17.60 23.23
C LYS A 10 -54.88 16.41 22.37
N LYS A 11 -54.98 16.50 21.09
CA LYS A 11 -54.26 15.67 20.14
C LYS A 11 -52.77 15.94 20.31
N GLY A 12 -52.05 15.03 20.95
CA GLY A 12 -50.57 15.02 20.96
C GLY A 12 -50.05 14.84 19.53
N ILE A 13 -49.45 15.89 18.96
CA ILE A 13 -48.67 15.78 17.72
C ILE A 13 -47.39 15.04 18.12
N THR A 14 -47.33 13.73 17.83
CA THR A 14 -46.06 12.99 17.86
C THR A 14 -45.27 13.47 16.66
N ILE A 15 -44.31 14.37 16.89
CA ILE A 15 -43.33 14.73 15.89
C ILE A 15 -42.45 13.48 15.76
N MET A 16 -42.70 12.66 14.75
CA MET A 16 -41.72 11.66 14.30
C MET A 16 -40.50 12.45 13.84
N SER A 17 -39.46 12.44 14.69
CA SER A 17 -38.12 12.90 14.27
C SER A 17 -37.75 12.06 13.04
N ALA A 18 -37.73 12.68 11.87
CA ALA A 18 -37.15 12.04 10.71
C ALA A 18 -35.72 11.60 11.07
N LYS A 19 -35.48 10.30 11.03
CA LYS A 19 -34.14 9.76 11.25
C LYS A 19 -33.23 10.43 10.19
N ALA A 20 -32.25 11.21 10.63
CA ALA A 20 -31.35 11.90 9.71
C ALA A 20 -30.71 10.86 8.77
N GLU A 21 -30.73 11.13 7.46
CA GLU A 21 -30.15 10.28 6.43
C GLU A 21 -28.67 9.99 6.76
N GLN A 22 -28.33 8.73 6.91
CA GLN A 22 -26.97 8.33 7.23
C GLN A 22 -26.12 8.35 5.97
N THR A 23 -25.21 9.30 5.88
CA THR A 23 -24.32 9.49 4.72
C THR A 23 -22.88 9.17 5.09
N LEU A 24 -22.29 8.20 4.39
CA LEU A 24 -20.87 7.92 4.43
C LEU A 24 -20.16 8.68 3.32
N VAL A 25 -19.13 9.46 3.67
CA VAL A 25 -18.24 10.09 2.71
C VAL A 25 -16.85 9.43 2.77
N ILE A 26 -16.26 9.14 1.62
CA ILE A 26 -14.92 8.55 1.53
C ILE A 26 -14.04 9.50 0.71
N CYS A 27 -12.91 9.94 1.29
CA CYS A 27 -11.89 10.76 0.64
C CYS A 27 -10.76 9.89 0.14
N GLY A 28 -10.70 9.69 -1.18
CA GLY A 28 -9.76 8.79 -1.86
C GLY A 28 -10.46 7.52 -2.36
N HIS A 29 -10.06 7.05 -3.55
CA HIS A 29 -10.64 5.88 -4.20
C HIS A 29 -9.54 4.96 -4.77
N GLY A 30 -8.60 4.57 -3.89
CA GLY A 30 -7.60 3.56 -4.19
C GLY A 30 -8.09 2.14 -3.87
N MET A 31 -7.17 1.16 -3.95
CA MET A 31 -7.47 -0.27 -3.73
C MET A 31 -8.13 -0.54 -2.37
N VAL A 32 -7.66 0.12 -1.30
CA VAL A 32 -8.17 -0.09 0.07
C VAL A 32 -9.57 0.48 0.23
N ALA A 33 -9.83 1.67 -0.33
CA ALA A 33 -11.18 2.26 -0.33
C ALA A 33 -12.16 1.40 -1.13
N GLN A 34 -11.73 0.87 -2.28
CA GLN A 34 -12.55 -0.06 -3.06
C GLN A 34 -12.88 -1.34 -2.28
N ARG A 35 -11.89 -1.90 -1.59
CA ARG A 35 -12.10 -3.05 -0.70
C ARG A 35 -13.11 -2.76 0.41
N LEU A 36 -13.02 -1.57 1.03
CA LEU A 36 -14.01 -1.14 2.03
C LEU A 36 -15.41 -1.09 1.43
N LEU A 37 -15.60 -0.51 0.25
CA LEU A 37 -16.89 -0.46 -0.43
C LEU A 37 -17.47 -1.86 -0.67
N GLU A 38 -16.65 -2.79 -1.15
CA GLU A 38 -17.06 -4.19 -1.36
C GLU A 38 -17.50 -4.87 -0.05
N LYS A 39 -16.75 -4.64 1.03
CA LYS A 39 -17.08 -5.18 2.35
C LYS A 39 -18.34 -4.56 2.96
N LEU A 40 -18.56 -3.26 2.75
CA LEU A 40 -19.80 -2.58 3.17
C LEU A 40 -21.03 -3.11 2.40
N VAL A 41 -20.89 -3.32 1.09
CA VAL A 41 -21.96 -3.88 0.25
C VAL A 41 -22.30 -5.32 0.65
N ALA A 42 -21.32 -6.10 1.08
CA ALA A 42 -21.51 -7.49 1.51
C ALA A 42 -22.17 -7.62 2.90
N GLN A 43 -22.31 -6.52 3.68
CA GLN A 43 -22.96 -6.58 4.99
C GLN A 43 -24.49 -6.73 4.84
N PRO A 44 -25.12 -7.59 5.66
CA PRO A 44 -26.58 -7.77 5.62
C PRO A 44 -27.36 -6.50 5.94
N HIS A 45 -26.80 -5.66 6.84
CA HIS A 45 -27.34 -4.38 7.23
C HIS A 45 -26.27 -3.31 7.08
N ARG A 46 -26.50 -2.39 6.15
CA ARG A 46 -25.69 -1.20 5.93
C ARG A 46 -26.48 0.00 6.46
N PRO A 47 -25.97 0.73 7.47
CA PRO A 47 -26.71 1.85 8.07
C PRO A 47 -26.81 3.06 7.12
N PHE A 48 -25.93 3.13 6.12
CA PHE A 48 -25.82 4.27 5.21
C PHE A 48 -26.82 4.16 4.05
N GLU A 49 -27.67 5.15 3.94
CA GLU A 49 -28.61 5.31 2.82
C GLU A 49 -27.86 5.81 1.57
N ARG A 50 -26.79 6.56 1.79
CA ARG A 50 -25.96 7.13 0.74
C ARG A 50 -24.47 6.97 1.03
N ILE A 51 -23.70 6.57 0.00
CA ILE A 51 -22.23 6.55 0.04
C ILE A 51 -21.72 7.46 -1.08
N VAL A 52 -20.87 8.43 -0.72
CA VAL A 52 -20.24 9.37 -1.66
C VAL A 52 -18.73 9.24 -1.57
N VAL A 53 -18.10 9.02 -2.70
CA VAL A 53 -16.65 8.85 -2.82
C VAL A 53 -16.07 9.99 -3.64
N PHE A 54 -15.06 10.68 -3.11
CA PHE A 54 -14.31 11.70 -3.82
C PHE A 54 -12.91 11.18 -4.16
N ASN A 55 -12.62 11.12 -5.45
CA ASN A 55 -11.32 10.65 -5.95
C ASN A 55 -10.53 11.81 -6.57
N GLY A 56 -9.28 11.99 -6.15
CA GLY A 56 -8.38 12.97 -6.76
C GLY A 56 -7.90 12.56 -8.16
N GLU A 57 -7.90 11.27 -8.47
CA GLU A 57 -7.58 10.77 -9.81
C GLU A 57 -8.83 10.81 -10.71
N ALA A 58 -8.59 11.11 -12.00
CA ALA A 58 -9.67 11.14 -13.01
C ALA A 58 -10.07 9.73 -13.51
N THR A 59 -9.50 8.69 -12.93
CA THR A 59 -9.74 7.29 -13.30
C THR A 59 -10.48 6.56 -12.19
N PRO A 60 -11.28 5.52 -12.49
CA PRO A 60 -11.86 4.62 -11.49
C PRO A 60 -10.78 3.96 -10.62
N ALA A 61 -11.20 3.31 -9.53
CA ALA A 61 -10.29 2.49 -8.73
C ALA A 61 -9.68 1.36 -9.57
N TYR A 62 -8.38 1.19 -9.49
CA TYR A 62 -7.62 0.21 -10.27
C TYR A 62 -6.59 -0.52 -9.41
N ASN A 63 -6.16 -1.68 -9.88
CA ASN A 63 -5.14 -2.50 -9.24
C ASN A 63 -3.74 -1.91 -9.45
N ARG A 64 -3.23 -1.17 -8.44
CA ARG A 64 -1.90 -0.55 -8.49
C ARG A 64 -0.75 -1.56 -8.51
N ILE A 65 -0.98 -2.79 -8.04
CA ILE A 65 0.04 -3.86 -8.08
C ILE A 65 0.38 -4.21 -9.53
N GLN A 66 -0.55 -4.04 -10.45
CA GLN A 66 -0.35 -4.34 -11.86
C GLN A 66 0.27 -3.19 -12.68
N LEU A 67 0.61 -2.06 -12.06
CA LEU A 67 1.26 -0.95 -12.77
C LEU A 67 2.63 -1.34 -13.34
N SER A 68 3.35 -2.23 -12.68
CA SER A 68 4.60 -2.80 -13.19
C SER A 68 4.39 -3.64 -14.45
N ALA A 69 3.34 -4.48 -14.48
CA ALA A 69 2.97 -5.24 -15.66
C ALA A 69 2.52 -4.32 -16.83
N LEU A 70 1.79 -3.25 -16.52
CA LEU A 70 1.43 -2.23 -17.50
C LEU A 70 2.67 -1.51 -18.04
N LEU A 71 3.61 -1.13 -17.16
CA LEU A 71 4.87 -0.53 -17.56
C LEU A 71 5.71 -1.48 -18.41
N ALA A 72 5.75 -2.77 -18.11
CA ALA A 72 6.46 -3.78 -18.89
C ALA A 72 5.80 -4.05 -20.25
N GLY A 73 4.49 -3.82 -20.38
CA GLY A 73 3.70 -4.12 -21.58
C GLY A 73 2.96 -5.47 -21.50
N ASP A 74 2.95 -6.10 -20.32
CA ASP A 74 2.31 -7.38 -20.06
C ASP A 74 0.83 -7.25 -19.68
N ALA A 75 0.35 -6.03 -19.43
CA ALA A 75 -1.02 -5.69 -19.11
C ALA A 75 -1.50 -4.46 -19.89
N ASN A 76 -2.80 -4.27 -19.98
CA ASN A 76 -3.41 -3.04 -20.51
C ASN A 76 -4.23 -2.33 -19.39
N GLU A 77 -4.56 -1.06 -19.59
CA GLU A 77 -5.24 -0.25 -18.57
C GLU A 77 -6.62 -0.78 -18.19
N ASP A 78 -7.38 -1.33 -19.15
CA ASP A 78 -8.73 -1.84 -18.90
C ASP A 78 -8.69 -3.06 -17.96
N SER A 79 -7.62 -3.87 -18.03
CA SER A 79 -7.44 -5.03 -17.17
C SER A 79 -7.13 -4.67 -15.72
N LEU A 80 -6.75 -3.41 -15.45
CA LEU A 80 -6.44 -2.95 -14.10
C LEU A 80 -7.69 -2.54 -13.32
N GLN A 81 -8.81 -2.28 -13.96
CA GLN A 81 -10.03 -1.78 -13.33
C GLN A 81 -10.56 -2.78 -12.30
N LEU A 82 -10.84 -2.33 -11.07
CA LEU A 82 -11.31 -3.19 -9.99
C LEU A 82 -12.81 -3.47 -10.05
N GLN A 83 -13.62 -2.49 -10.49
CA GLN A 83 -15.07 -2.64 -10.60
C GLN A 83 -15.62 -1.90 -11.82
N GLN A 84 -16.70 -2.41 -12.38
CA GLN A 84 -17.41 -1.76 -13.47
C GLN A 84 -18.30 -0.61 -12.96
N PRO A 85 -18.57 0.43 -13.78
CA PRO A 85 -19.40 1.56 -13.37
C PRO A 85 -20.80 1.18 -12.84
N ASP A 86 -21.41 0.15 -13.42
CA ASP A 86 -22.74 -0.33 -13.06
C ASP A 86 -22.77 -0.87 -11.62
N TRP A 87 -21.67 -1.42 -11.12
CA TRP A 87 -21.57 -1.93 -9.76
C TRP A 87 -21.83 -0.80 -8.73
N TYR A 88 -21.27 0.39 -8.96
CA TYR A 88 -21.49 1.54 -8.06
C TYR A 88 -22.95 2.00 -8.06
N GLN A 89 -23.57 2.06 -9.24
CA GLN A 89 -24.96 2.48 -9.40
C GLN A 89 -25.90 1.49 -8.69
N HIS A 90 -25.74 0.18 -8.90
CA HIS A 90 -26.54 -0.86 -8.26
C HIS A 90 -26.44 -0.83 -6.73
N ASN A 91 -25.35 -0.32 -6.19
CA ASN A 91 -25.10 -0.26 -4.74
C ASN A 91 -25.33 1.11 -4.12
N ASN A 92 -25.97 2.07 -4.83
CA ASN A 92 -26.21 3.45 -4.38
C ASN A 92 -24.93 4.17 -3.94
N ILE A 93 -23.84 3.97 -4.67
CA ILE A 93 -22.55 4.61 -4.45
C ILE A 93 -22.33 5.66 -5.53
N THR A 94 -22.12 6.91 -5.12
CA THR A 94 -21.79 8.01 -6.02
C THR A 94 -20.28 8.26 -5.98
N VAL A 95 -19.59 8.15 -7.13
CA VAL A 95 -18.15 8.41 -7.23
C VAL A 95 -17.90 9.67 -8.04
N HIS A 96 -17.24 10.65 -7.45
CA HIS A 96 -16.74 11.87 -8.12
C HIS A 96 -15.25 11.69 -8.42
N GLN A 97 -14.90 11.59 -9.70
CA GLN A 97 -13.54 11.43 -10.18
C GLN A 97 -12.91 12.78 -10.54
N GLY A 98 -11.62 12.96 -10.30
CA GLY A 98 -10.90 14.20 -10.58
C GLY A 98 -11.31 15.39 -9.72
N ASP A 99 -12.01 15.16 -8.61
CA ASP A 99 -12.52 16.19 -7.72
C ASP A 99 -12.11 15.90 -6.26
N PRO A 100 -10.83 16.12 -5.90
CA PRO A 100 -10.33 15.82 -4.57
C PRO A 100 -10.98 16.73 -3.52
N VAL A 101 -11.19 16.17 -2.32
CA VAL A 101 -11.53 16.96 -1.13
C VAL A 101 -10.34 17.82 -0.74
N THR A 102 -10.58 19.10 -0.53
CA THR A 102 -9.57 20.10 -0.14
C THR A 102 -9.75 20.60 1.29
N THR A 103 -10.96 20.49 1.85
CA THR A 103 -11.26 21.01 3.19
C THR A 103 -12.27 20.11 3.91
N ILE A 104 -12.09 19.94 5.21
CA ILE A 104 -13.04 19.28 6.12
C ILE A 104 -13.45 20.27 7.20
N SER A 105 -14.76 20.55 7.32
CA SER A 105 -15.35 21.23 8.49
C SER A 105 -15.87 20.17 9.47
N ARG A 106 -15.23 20.02 10.60
CA ARG A 106 -15.66 19.06 11.66
C ARG A 106 -16.91 19.58 12.39
N GLU A 107 -17.02 20.88 12.54
CA GLU A 107 -18.16 21.53 13.21
C GLU A 107 -19.44 21.32 12.39
N ASP A 108 -19.40 21.60 11.10
CA ASP A 108 -20.55 21.46 10.19
C ASP A 108 -20.70 20.03 9.65
N ARG A 109 -19.73 19.15 9.91
CA ARG A 109 -19.65 17.80 9.32
C ARG A 109 -19.76 17.81 7.81
N THR A 110 -18.97 18.65 7.16
CA THR A 110 -18.94 18.77 5.69
C THR A 110 -17.54 18.63 5.14
N VAL A 111 -17.47 18.15 3.92
CA VAL A 111 -16.25 18.22 3.09
C VAL A 111 -16.49 19.15 1.92
N THR A 112 -15.45 19.89 1.51
CA THR A 112 -15.48 20.74 0.30
C THR A 112 -14.39 20.24 -0.66
N THR A 113 -14.76 20.14 -1.95
CA THR A 113 -13.86 19.66 -3.01
C THR A 113 -13.18 20.81 -3.76
N ALA A 114 -12.20 20.47 -4.61
CA ALA A 114 -11.52 21.44 -5.47
C ALA A 114 -12.46 22.16 -6.44
N SER A 115 -13.56 21.52 -6.87
CA SER A 115 -14.60 22.14 -7.69
C SER A 115 -15.55 23.07 -6.91
N GLY A 116 -15.42 23.16 -5.59
CA GLY A 116 -16.30 23.93 -4.71
C GLY A 116 -17.57 23.19 -4.29
N ARG A 117 -17.69 21.91 -4.58
CA ARG A 117 -18.80 21.06 -4.11
C ARG A 117 -18.69 20.83 -2.60
N THR A 118 -19.79 21.03 -1.89
CA THR A 118 -19.89 20.72 -0.45
C THR A 118 -20.77 19.49 -0.24
N GLN A 119 -20.34 18.54 0.59
CA GLN A 119 -21.06 17.33 0.94
C GLN A 119 -21.06 17.12 2.46
N HIS A 120 -22.26 16.99 3.04
CA HIS A 120 -22.44 16.63 4.44
C HIS A 120 -22.17 15.12 4.66
N TYR A 121 -21.62 14.76 5.84
CA TYR A 121 -21.40 13.38 6.25
C TYR A 121 -21.91 13.11 7.67
N THR A 122 -22.34 11.89 7.92
CA THR A 122 -22.55 11.36 9.28
C THR A 122 -21.32 10.56 9.73
N SER A 123 -20.62 9.95 8.74
CA SER A 123 -19.31 9.31 8.92
C SER A 123 -18.40 9.68 7.75
N LEU A 124 -17.13 9.95 8.04
CA LEU A 124 -16.10 10.29 7.07
C LEU A 124 -14.96 9.28 7.13
N VAL A 125 -14.52 8.78 6.00
CA VAL A 125 -13.36 7.90 5.88
C VAL A 125 -12.26 8.57 5.07
N LEU A 126 -11.09 8.72 5.64
CA LEU A 126 -9.89 9.20 4.97
C LEU A 126 -9.12 8.00 4.41
N ALA A 127 -9.10 7.86 3.10
CA ALA A 127 -8.40 6.83 2.35
C ALA A 127 -7.45 7.46 1.30
N THR A 128 -6.80 8.55 1.70
CA THR A 128 -6.00 9.43 0.85
C THR A 128 -4.66 8.82 0.41
N GLY A 129 -4.28 7.68 0.97
CA GLY A 129 -3.09 6.94 0.61
C GLY A 129 -1.80 7.71 0.88
N SER A 130 -0.84 7.58 -0.03
CA SER A 130 0.48 8.19 0.08
C SER A 130 0.97 8.67 -1.29
N ARG A 131 2.03 9.48 -1.28
CA ARG A 131 2.78 9.91 -2.47
C ARG A 131 4.21 9.38 -2.42
N SER A 132 4.92 9.40 -3.56
CA SER A 132 6.36 9.12 -3.61
C SER A 132 7.09 10.06 -2.66
N ALA A 133 8.04 9.52 -1.89
CA ALA A 133 8.87 10.34 -1.01
C ALA A 133 9.81 11.22 -1.85
N SER A 134 9.92 12.51 -1.48
CA SER A 134 11.00 13.38 -1.97
C SER A 134 12.28 13.03 -1.23
N LEU A 135 13.40 13.09 -1.91
CA LEU A 135 14.74 12.95 -1.34
C LEU A 135 15.33 14.29 -0.90
N GLY A 136 14.71 15.41 -1.31
CA GLY A 136 15.20 16.76 -1.06
C GLY A 136 16.45 17.11 -1.85
N LEU A 137 16.69 16.42 -2.97
CA LEU A 137 17.86 16.65 -3.81
C LEU A 137 17.69 17.88 -4.71
N GLU A 138 18.79 18.59 -4.93
CA GLU A 138 18.81 19.60 -6.00
C GLU A 138 18.48 18.96 -7.34
N GLY A 139 17.57 19.59 -8.09
CA GLY A 139 17.14 19.11 -9.41
C GLY A 139 15.97 18.12 -9.41
N GLU A 140 15.32 17.80 -8.28
CA GLU A 140 14.12 16.94 -8.27
C GLU A 140 12.96 17.51 -9.10
N SER A 141 12.89 18.81 -9.32
CA SER A 141 11.87 19.46 -10.15
C SER A 141 12.18 19.50 -11.64
N LEU A 142 13.32 18.97 -12.09
CA LEU A 142 13.67 18.89 -13.50
C LEU A 142 12.70 17.98 -14.25
N GLU A 143 12.40 18.32 -15.48
CA GLU A 143 11.69 17.45 -16.40
C GLU A 143 12.46 16.12 -16.57
N GLY A 144 11.73 15.00 -16.61
CA GLY A 144 12.33 13.66 -16.62
C GLY A 144 12.66 13.10 -15.24
N VAL A 145 12.34 13.83 -14.15
CA VAL A 145 12.38 13.30 -12.78
C VAL A 145 10.95 13.02 -12.33
N MET A 146 10.66 11.80 -11.91
CA MET A 146 9.30 11.41 -11.51
C MET A 146 9.29 10.24 -10.54
N GLY A 147 8.14 9.97 -9.93
CA GLY A 147 7.86 8.75 -9.20
C GLY A 147 7.39 7.62 -10.10
N PHE A 148 7.05 6.50 -9.44
CA PHE A 148 6.30 5.39 -10.05
C PHE A 148 5.24 4.95 -9.05
N ARG A 149 4.03 5.56 -9.12
CA ARG A 149 3.03 5.38 -8.08
C ARG A 149 1.61 5.17 -8.60
N ASP A 150 1.26 5.81 -9.70
CA ASP A 150 -0.07 5.83 -10.26
C ASP A 150 -0.09 5.66 -11.78
N LEU A 151 -1.28 5.65 -12.37
CA LEU A 151 -1.45 5.53 -13.82
C LEU A 151 -0.83 6.71 -14.58
N LYS A 152 -0.86 7.92 -14.02
CA LYS A 152 -0.26 9.10 -14.64
C LYS A 152 1.25 8.92 -14.75
N ASP A 153 1.90 8.52 -13.67
CA ASP A 153 3.33 8.21 -13.65
C ASP A 153 3.66 7.12 -14.68
N THR A 154 2.89 6.03 -14.67
CA THR A 154 3.09 4.90 -15.57
C THR A 154 2.97 5.30 -17.04
N ARG A 155 1.94 6.05 -17.41
CA ARG A 155 1.76 6.57 -18.78
C ARG A 155 2.93 7.46 -19.19
N GLN A 156 3.41 8.30 -18.28
CA GLN A 156 4.54 9.17 -18.55
C GLN A 156 5.84 8.40 -18.70
N LEU A 157 6.09 7.36 -17.89
CA LEU A 157 7.23 6.45 -18.03
C LEU A 157 7.19 5.72 -19.37
N ILE A 158 6.02 5.20 -19.77
CA ILE A 158 5.82 4.56 -21.07
C ILE A 158 6.16 5.54 -22.22
N HIS A 159 5.61 6.74 -22.15
CA HIS A 159 5.86 7.76 -23.19
C HIS A 159 7.35 8.16 -23.27
N THR A 160 8.00 8.34 -22.12
CA THR A 160 9.40 8.72 -22.02
C THR A 160 10.30 7.59 -22.57
N SER A 161 9.99 6.33 -22.27
CA SER A 161 10.77 5.17 -22.74
C SER A 161 10.80 5.02 -24.27
N GLN A 162 9.82 5.58 -24.98
CA GLN A 162 9.79 5.58 -26.46
C GLN A 162 10.78 6.55 -27.09
N ARG A 163 11.20 7.59 -26.34
CA ARG A 163 12.01 8.72 -26.83
C ARG A 163 13.44 8.73 -26.30
N HIS A 164 13.64 8.13 -25.12
CA HIS A 164 14.90 8.16 -24.39
C HIS A 164 15.44 6.76 -24.18
N ARG A 165 16.73 6.66 -23.88
CA ARG A 165 17.45 5.37 -23.85
C ARG A 165 18.03 5.02 -22.49
N ARG A 166 18.21 5.98 -21.59
CA ARG A 166 18.89 5.78 -20.32
C ARG A 166 17.99 6.21 -19.17
N ALA A 167 17.89 5.35 -18.16
CA ALA A 167 17.17 5.66 -16.94
C ALA A 167 18.01 5.33 -15.70
N VAL A 168 17.85 6.14 -14.67
CA VAL A 168 18.34 5.84 -13.34
C VAL A 168 17.12 5.65 -12.42
N VAL A 169 17.09 4.55 -11.68
CA VAL A 169 16.07 4.28 -10.67
C VAL A 169 16.71 4.38 -9.30
N ILE A 170 16.21 5.28 -8.46
CA ILE A 170 16.70 5.50 -7.10
C ILE A 170 15.81 4.74 -6.13
N GLY A 171 16.30 3.59 -5.64
CA GLY A 171 15.62 2.69 -4.72
C GLY A 171 15.63 1.24 -5.18
N GLY A 172 16.33 0.37 -4.44
CA GLY A 172 16.41 -1.08 -4.65
C GLY A 172 15.34 -1.87 -3.88
N GLY A 173 14.20 -1.25 -3.57
CA GLY A 173 13.00 -1.91 -3.05
C GLY A 173 12.09 -2.42 -4.17
N PHE A 174 10.94 -3.03 -3.81
CA PHE A 174 10.00 -3.61 -4.77
C PHE A 174 9.67 -2.71 -5.95
N LEU A 175 9.10 -1.56 -5.66
CA LEU A 175 8.60 -0.65 -6.67
C LEU A 175 9.71 -0.13 -7.59
N GLY A 176 10.91 0.07 -7.03
CA GLY A 176 12.08 0.48 -7.79
C GLY A 176 12.56 -0.61 -8.75
N LEU A 177 12.65 -1.86 -8.28
CA LEU A 177 13.07 -2.98 -9.12
C LEU A 177 12.03 -3.31 -10.20
N GLU A 178 10.73 -3.20 -9.89
CA GLU A 178 9.66 -3.35 -10.87
C GLU A 178 9.70 -2.23 -11.93
N ALA A 179 9.92 -0.97 -11.51
CA ALA A 179 10.10 0.13 -12.45
C ALA A 179 11.32 -0.07 -13.35
N ALA A 180 12.45 -0.49 -12.76
CA ALA A 180 13.69 -0.74 -13.49
C ALA A 180 13.50 -1.82 -14.56
N GLU A 181 12.89 -2.93 -14.19
CA GLU A 181 12.67 -4.04 -15.11
C GLU A 181 11.64 -3.69 -16.20
N GLY A 182 10.55 -2.97 -15.82
CA GLY A 182 9.59 -2.46 -16.80
C GLY A 182 10.22 -1.53 -17.83
N LEU A 183 11.11 -0.62 -17.42
CA LEU A 183 11.84 0.26 -18.33
C LEU A 183 12.87 -0.50 -19.17
N ARG A 184 13.56 -1.49 -18.60
CA ARG A 184 14.47 -2.38 -19.33
C ARG A 184 13.72 -3.17 -20.42
N SER A 185 12.55 -3.72 -20.10
CA SER A 185 11.70 -4.45 -21.06
C SER A 185 11.26 -3.56 -22.22
N ARG A 186 11.22 -2.24 -22.03
CA ARG A 186 10.98 -1.24 -23.08
C ARG A 186 12.26 -0.80 -23.84
N GLY A 187 13.39 -1.46 -23.59
CA GLY A 187 14.65 -1.24 -24.30
C GLY A 187 15.49 -0.08 -23.76
N MET A 188 15.25 0.38 -22.54
CA MET A 188 16.12 1.35 -21.89
C MET A 188 17.32 0.66 -21.20
N ALA A 189 18.48 1.31 -21.23
CA ALA A 189 19.60 0.99 -20.33
C ALA A 189 19.30 1.58 -18.95
N VAL A 190 19.15 0.72 -17.95
CA VAL A 190 18.69 1.12 -16.62
C VAL A 190 19.77 0.86 -15.57
N THR A 191 20.06 1.89 -14.77
CA THR A 191 20.90 1.79 -13.57
C THR A 191 20.04 1.94 -12.33
N VAL A 192 20.12 0.99 -11.41
CA VAL A 192 19.45 1.04 -10.09
C VAL A 192 20.47 1.49 -9.04
N LEU A 193 20.15 2.53 -8.30
CA LEU A 193 20.92 3.04 -7.16
C LEU A 193 20.25 2.62 -5.87
N HIS A 194 20.97 2.00 -4.97
CA HIS A 194 20.46 1.60 -3.67
C HIS A 194 21.44 1.95 -2.55
N ARG A 195 20.97 2.67 -1.53
CA ARG A 195 21.80 3.08 -0.38
C ARG A 195 22.17 1.93 0.57
N GLY A 196 21.35 0.87 0.59
CA GLY A 196 21.60 -0.31 1.44
C GLY A 196 22.70 -1.20 0.89
N SER A 197 23.16 -2.16 1.71
CA SER A 197 24.22 -3.10 1.35
C SER A 197 23.78 -4.08 0.25
N HIS A 198 22.50 -4.38 0.15
CA HIS A 198 21.93 -5.31 -0.83
C HIS A 198 20.48 -4.93 -1.18
N LEU A 199 19.99 -5.44 -2.30
CA LEU A 199 18.62 -5.22 -2.77
C LEU A 199 17.62 -5.86 -1.81
N LEU A 200 16.42 -5.24 -1.69
CA LEU A 200 15.34 -5.71 -0.81
C LEU A 200 15.79 -5.96 0.64
N ASN A 201 16.68 -5.15 1.16
CA ASN A 201 17.34 -5.29 2.46
C ASN A 201 16.39 -5.33 3.69
N ARG A 202 15.09 -5.19 3.50
CA ARG A 202 14.06 -5.41 4.53
C ARG A 202 13.39 -6.78 4.40
N GLN A 203 13.55 -7.46 3.28
CA GLN A 203 12.89 -8.72 2.94
C GLN A 203 13.85 -9.87 2.70
N LEU A 204 15.05 -9.56 2.30
CA LEU A 204 16.12 -10.52 2.06
C LEU A 204 17.27 -10.27 3.03
N ASP A 205 17.98 -11.30 3.34
CA ASP A 205 19.33 -11.23 3.90
C ASP A 205 20.37 -10.98 2.80
N GLU A 206 21.63 -10.81 3.18
CA GLU A 206 22.70 -10.47 2.25
C GLU A 206 22.87 -11.50 1.13
N THR A 207 22.74 -12.80 1.43
CA THR A 207 22.84 -13.88 0.43
C THR A 207 21.69 -13.82 -0.57
N GLY A 208 20.44 -13.71 -0.08
CA GLY A 208 19.26 -13.57 -0.95
C GLY A 208 19.32 -12.30 -1.80
N GLY A 209 19.82 -11.20 -1.23
CA GLY A 209 20.06 -9.94 -1.95
C GLY A 209 21.10 -10.07 -3.06
N ALA A 210 22.19 -10.77 -2.82
CA ALA A 210 23.25 -11.03 -3.82
C ALA A 210 22.73 -11.91 -4.97
N LEU A 211 21.94 -12.95 -4.68
CA LEU A 211 21.29 -13.77 -5.70
C LEU A 211 20.33 -12.95 -6.58
N LEU A 212 19.58 -12.03 -5.97
CA LEU A 212 18.69 -11.14 -6.72
C LEU A 212 19.49 -10.18 -7.59
N GLU A 213 20.57 -9.59 -7.08
CA GLU A 213 21.44 -8.67 -7.83
C GLU A 213 22.05 -9.39 -9.04
N GLN A 214 22.58 -10.60 -8.84
CA GLN A 214 23.10 -11.43 -9.93
C GLN A 214 22.03 -11.67 -11.01
N ALA A 215 20.86 -12.16 -10.63
CA ALA A 215 19.78 -12.49 -11.56
C ALA A 215 19.29 -11.26 -12.36
N LEU A 216 19.24 -10.08 -11.74
CA LEU A 216 18.86 -8.84 -12.41
C LEU A 216 19.98 -8.29 -13.31
N THR A 217 21.23 -8.45 -12.92
CA THR A 217 22.41 -8.07 -13.73
C THR A 217 22.51 -8.94 -14.98
N GLU A 218 22.30 -10.24 -14.87
CA GLU A 218 22.25 -11.17 -16.02
C GLU A 218 21.16 -10.79 -17.04
N ARG A 219 20.10 -10.13 -16.59
CA ARG A 219 19.04 -9.58 -17.45
C ARG A 219 19.40 -8.24 -18.10
N GLY A 220 20.50 -7.62 -17.70
CA GLY A 220 21.02 -6.38 -18.29
C GLY A 220 20.70 -5.12 -17.48
N LEU A 221 20.29 -5.23 -16.21
CA LEU A 221 20.27 -4.11 -15.29
C LEU A 221 21.68 -3.82 -14.76
N THR A 222 22.00 -2.54 -14.58
CA THR A 222 23.19 -2.14 -13.82
C THR A 222 22.78 -1.83 -12.37
N ILE A 223 23.33 -2.55 -11.41
CA ILE A 223 23.01 -2.36 -9.99
C ILE A 223 24.18 -1.68 -9.29
N ARG A 224 23.90 -0.68 -8.46
CA ARG A 224 24.86 -0.02 -7.55
C ARG A 224 24.24 0.03 -6.17
N THR A 225 24.71 -0.85 -5.30
CA THR A 225 24.41 -0.84 -3.87
C THR A 225 25.36 0.09 -3.11
N GLN A 226 25.08 0.39 -1.86
CA GLN A 226 25.84 1.32 -1.01
C GLN A 226 26.13 2.67 -1.68
N THR A 227 25.20 3.14 -2.52
CA THR A 227 25.36 4.32 -3.36
C THR A 227 24.19 5.25 -3.16
N SER A 228 24.48 6.53 -2.93
CA SER A 228 23.47 7.57 -2.74
C SER A 228 23.63 8.70 -3.76
N PRO A 229 22.56 9.15 -4.42
CA PRO A 229 22.58 10.35 -5.21
C PRO A 229 22.66 11.58 -4.31
N VAL A 230 23.41 12.61 -4.74
CA VAL A 230 23.53 13.90 -4.04
C VAL A 230 22.90 15.05 -4.81
N ALA A 231 22.83 14.96 -6.14
CA ALA A 231 22.16 15.97 -6.97
C ALA A 231 21.68 15.36 -8.31
N LEU A 232 20.64 15.97 -8.88
CA LEU A 232 20.16 15.69 -10.22
C LEU A 232 20.51 16.88 -11.13
N LEU A 233 21.31 16.63 -12.14
CA LEU A 233 21.92 17.70 -12.93
C LEU A 233 21.21 17.86 -14.27
N GLY A 234 20.97 19.13 -14.63
CA GLY A 234 20.34 19.50 -15.90
C GLY A 234 20.00 20.99 -15.90
N ARG A 235 19.49 21.49 -17.02
CA ARG A 235 18.99 22.88 -17.09
C ARG A 235 17.46 22.91 -16.96
N ASN A 236 16.74 22.25 -17.82
CA ASN A 236 15.30 22.09 -17.80
C ASN A 236 14.93 20.61 -17.67
N LEU A 237 15.69 19.75 -18.35
CA LEU A 237 15.55 18.30 -18.36
C LEU A 237 16.76 17.69 -17.66
N VAL A 238 16.54 16.61 -16.88
CA VAL A 238 17.62 15.86 -16.21
C VAL A 238 18.58 15.28 -17.25
N ARG A 239 19.88 15.37 -16.97
CA ARG A 239 20.95 14.88 -17.86
C ARG A 239 21.94 13.96 -17.15
N ALA A 240 22.08 14.08 -15.85
CA ALA A 240 22.92 13.21 -15.06
C ALA A 240 22.44 13.15 -13.60
N VAL A 241 22.82 12.08 -12.93
CA VAL A 241 22.76 11.92 -11.47
C VAL A 241 24.18 12.00 -10.95
N GLN A 242 24.43 12.90 -9.98
CA GLN A 242 25.68 12.99 -9.25
C GLN A 242 25.59 12.12 -8.00
N LEU A 243 26.60 11.29 -7.79
CA LEU A 243 26.72 10.39 -6.63
C LEU A 243 27.61 11.01 -5.55
N ASP A 244 27.57 10.38 -4.37
CA ASP A 244 28.36 10.78 -3.19
C ASP A 244 29.88 10.60 -3.36
N ASP A 245 30.31 9.78 -4.32
CA ASP A 245 31.71 9.62 -4.74
C ASP A 245 32.12 10.55 -5.89
N GLU A 246 31.32 11.62 -6.16
CA GLU A 246 31.48 12.56 -7.27
C GLU A 246 31.28 11.97 -8.68
N THR A 247 30.99 10.67 -8.80
CA THR A 247 30.70 10.03 -10.09
C THR A 247 29.44 10.62 -10.70
N LEU A 248 29.43 10.81 -12.02
CA LEU A 248 28.28 11.25 -12.79
C LEU A 248 27.72 10.09 -13.64
N ILE A 249 26.44 9.79 -13.45
CA ILE A 249 25.71 8.84 -14.29
C ILE A 249 24.83 9.63 -15.27
N SER A 250 25.18 9.56 -16.55
CA SER A 250 24.41 10.20 -17.60
C SER A 250 23.05 9.50 -17.78
N THR A 251 21.97 10.28 -17.76
CA THR A 251 20.61 9.75 -17.85
C THR A 251 19.66 10.73 -18.52
N ASP A 252 18.55 10.23 -19.03
CA ASP A 252 17.47 11.01 -19.63
C ASP A 252 16.19 10.95 -18.78
N LEU A 253 16.15 10.02 -17.81
CA LEU A 253 15.02 9.76 -16.93
C LEU A 253 15.52 9.37 -15.54
N VAL A 254 14.93 9.92 -14.51
CA VAL A 254 15.15 9.51 -13.12
C VAL A 254 13.82 9.09 -12.50
N VAL A 255 13.77 7.88 -11.96
CA VAL A 255 12.61 7.38 -11.20
C VAL A 255 12.96 7.33 -9.71
N ILE A 256 12.24 8.10 -8.90
CA ILE A 256 12.41 8.09 -7.45
C ILE A 256 11.45 7.08 -6.83
N ALA A 257 11.98 5.96 -6.36
CA ALA A 257 11.26 4.86 -5.70
C ALA A 257 11.85 4.55 -4.31
N ALA A 258 12.26 5.58 -3.58
CA ALA A 258 12.99 5.48 -2.29
C ALA A 258 12.06 5.48 -1.07
N GLY A 259 10.77 5.23 -1.24
CA GLY A 259 9.78 5.16 -0.18
C GLY A 259 8.54 6.00 -0.46
N ILE A 260 7.68 6.11 0.55
CA ILE A 260 6.40 6.81 0.48
C ILE A 260 6.26 7.81 1.63
N THR A 261 5.47 8.87 1.37
CA THR A 261 5.03 9.82 2.39
C THR A 261 3.51 9.75 2.49
N PRO A 262 2.93 9.40 3.65
CA PRO A 262 1.49 9.40 3.88
C PRO A 262 0.86 10.78 3.61
N ASN A 263 -0.30 10.81 2.96
CA ASN A 263 -1.04 12.03 2.72
C ASN A 263 -1.87 12.40 3.96
N THR A 264 -1.35 13.30 4.77
CA THR A 264 -1.93 13.72 6.06
C THR A 264 -2.44 15.16 6.07
N GLU A 265 -2.20 15.92 5.03
CA GLU A 265 -2.43 17.35 4.97
C GLU A 265 -3.90 17.67 5.29
N LEU A 266 -4.83 17.02 4.59
CA LEU A 266 -6.26 17.21 4.77
C LEU A 266 -6.73 16.94 6.21
N ALA A 267 -6.21 15.88 6.86
CA ALA A 267 -6.52 15.55 8.25
C ALA A 267 -5.91 16.54 9.22
N ARG A 268 -4.67 16.96 9.00
CA ARG A 268 -3.93 17.91 9.85
C ARG A 268 -4.58 19.30 9.82
N GLU A 269 -4.97 19.78 8.65
CA GLU A 269 -5.66 21.06 8.49
C GLU A 269 -7.04 21.07 9.14
N ALA A 270 -7.70 19.91 9.18
CA ALA A 270 -8.95 19.72 9.91
C ALA A 270 -8.77 19.55 11.45
N GLY A 271 -7.52 19.58 11.97
CA GLY A 271 -7.24 19.40 13.38
C GLY A 271 -7.43 17.96 13.88
N VAL A 272 -7.30 16.97 12.99
CA VAL A 272 -7.25 15.53 13.36
C VAL A 272 -5.81 15.18 13.73
N ASP A 273 -5.64 14.36 14.78
CA ASP A 273 -4.32 13.98 15.28
C ASP A 273 -3.52 13.20 14.23
N CYS A 274 -2.30 13.71 13.97
CA CYS A 274 -1.36 13.11 13.03
C CYS A 274 0.04 12.96 13.65
N GLY A 275 0.65 11.81 13.42
CA GLY A 275 2.07 11.55 13.61
C GLY A 275 2.81 11.54 12.26
N ARG A 276 3.44 10.41 11.93
CA ARG A 276 3.95 10.14 10.56
C ARG A 276 2.80 10.00 9.57
N ALA A 277 1.66 9.46 10.04
CA ALA A 277 0.42 9.33 9.30
C ALA A 277 -0.75 9.75 10.20
N ILE A 278 -1.98 9.63 9.77
CA ILE A 278 -3.19 9.93 10.55
C ILE A 278 -3.29 8.89 11.66
N ARG A 279 -3.31 9.34 12.93
CA ARG A 279 -3.42 8.42 14.09
C ARG A 279 -4.82 7.85 14.19
N VAL A 280 -4.91 6.54 14.31
CA VAL A 280 -6.16 5.83 14.55
C VAL A 280 -6.01 4.79 15.67
N ASN A 281 -7.12 4.50 16.33
CA ASN A 281 -7.22 3.38 17.26
C ASN A 281 -7.35 2.04 16.49
N PRO A 282 -7.36 0.87 17.16
CA PRO A 282 -7.53 -0.41 16.49
C PRO A 282 -8.86 -0.57 15.72
N GLN A 283 -9.88 0.25 16.01
CA GLN A 283 -11.13 0.32 15.24
C GLN A 283 -11.06 1.30 14.06
N LEU A 284 -9.86 1.82 13.76
CA LEU A 284 -9.55 2.75 12.66
C LEU A 284 -10.22 4.12 12.82
N GLN A 285 -10.70 4.47 14.02
CA GLN A 285 -11.26 5.76 14.36
C GLN A 285 -10.15 6.74 14.73
N THR A 286 -10.25 7.97 14.23
CA THR A 286 -9.30 9.05 14.52
C THR A 286 -9.60 9.71 15.87
N SER A 287 -8.95 10.84 16.16
CA SER A 287 -9.29 11.70 17.32
C SER A 287 -10.69 12.32 17.24
N ASP A 288 -11.34 12.25 16.06
CA ASP A 288 -12.73 12.66 15.88
C ASP A 288 -13.64 11.42 15.76
N PRO A 289 -14.72 11.32 16.57
CA PRO A 289 -15.56 10.12 16.62
C PRO A 289 -16.34 9.85 15.32
N CYS A 290 -16.45 10.81 14.41
CA CYS A 290 -17.13 10.65 13.13
C CYS A 290 -16.15 10.46 11.96
N ILE A 291 -14.83 10.50 12.22
CA ILE A 291 -13.79 10.41 11.18
C ILE A 291 -12.93 9.17 11.41
N TYR A 292 -12.77 8.39 10.36
CA TYR A 292 -11.96 7.17 10.31
C TYR A 292 -10.85 7.32 9.27
N ALA A 293 -9.79 6.52 9.38
CA ALA A 293 -8.77 6.47 8.32
C ALA A 293 -8.25 5.04 8.14
N LEU A 294 -7.89 4.68 6.89
CA LEU A 294 -7.35 3.37 6.56
C LEU A 294 -6.35 3.43 5.39
N GLY A 295 -5.55 2.39 5.25
CA GLY A 295 -4.53 2.27 4.22
C GLY A 295 -3.25 3.04 4.57
N GLU A 296 -2.51 3.45 3.55
CA GLU A 296 -1.18 4.06 3.74
C GLU A 296 -1.19 5.45 4.38
N CYS A 297 -2.35 6.13 4.42
CA CYS A 297 -2.46 7.44 5.06
C CYS A 297 -2.60 7.36 6.59
N CYS A 298 -2.89 6.17 7.17
CA CYS A 298 -3.07 6.03 8.60
C CYS A 298 -1.90 5.33 9.29
N GLN A 299 -1.83 5.53 10.61
CA GLN A 299 -0.98 4.76 11.53
C GLN A 299 -1.81 4.24 12.69
N VAL A 300 -1.61 2.95 12.99
CA VAL A 300 -2.12 2.33 14.21
C VAL A 300 -0.96 2.27 15.18
N GLU A 301 -1.14 2.81 16.39
CA GLU A 301 -0.03 3.01 17.34
C GLU A 301 1.13 3.79 16.71
N ASN A 302 2.30 3.15 16.52
CA ASN A 302 3.49 3.77 15.91
C ASN A 302 3.82 3.20 14.52
N GLN A 303 2.93 2.42 13.93
CA GLN A 303 3.20 1.68 12.70
C GLN A 303 2.46 2.27 11.51
N THR A 304 3.17 2.39 10.41
CA THR A 304 2.66 2.78 9.09
C THR A 304 2.80 1.63 8.12
N PHE A 305 1.94 1.56 7.13
CA PHE A 305 1.80 0.43 6.23
C PHE A 305 2.18 0.84 4.82
N GLY A 306 2.98 0.04 4.13
CA GLY A 306 3.40 0.29 2.75
C GLY A 306 3.05 -0.86 1.78
N LEU A 307 2.30 -1.85 2.28
CA LEU A 307 1.75 -2.94 1.48
C LEU A 307 0.23 -2.85 1.50
N VAL A 308 -0.43 -3.43 0.50
CA VAL A 308 -1.89 -3.37 0.38
C VAL A 308 -2.61 -4.27 1.37
N GLU A 309 -2.01 -5.40 1.73
CA GLU A 309 -2.66 -6.43 2.57
C GLU A 309 -3.10 -5.91 3.96
N PRO A 310 -2.27 -5.17 4.73
CA PRO A 310 -2.74 -4.52 5.95
C PRO A 310 -3.96 -3.63 5.71
N GLY A 311 -3.96 -2.88 4.61
CA GLY A 311 -5.08 -2.03 4.24
C GLY A 311 -6.35 -2.81 3.95
N TYR A 312 -6.24 -4.00 3.38
CA TYR A 312 -7.40 -4.89 3.16
C TYR A 312 -7.97 -5.43 4.47
N GLN A 313 -7.10 -5.82 5.41
CA GLN A 313 -7.52 -6.22 6.76
C GLN A 313 -8.18 -5.05 7.50
N GLN A 314 -7.63 -3.84 7.38
CA GLN A 314 -8.25 -2.63 7.90
C GLN A 314 -9.63 -2.37 7.28
N ALA A 315 -9.81 -2.58 5.98
CA ALA A 315 -11.10 -2.43 5.31
C ALA A 315 -12.13 -3.44 5.83
N ASP A 316 -11.72 -4.68 6.10
CA ASP A 316 -12.58 -5.71 6.66
C ASP A 316 -13.04 -5.37 8.08
N VAL A 317 -12.14 -4.84 8.92
CA VAL A 317 -12.45 -4.36 10.28
C VAL A 317 -13.36 -3.13 10.23
N LEU A 318 -13.00 -2.11 9.42
CA LEU A 318 -13.76 -0.87 9.37
C LEU A 318 -15.18 -1.08 8.84
N ALA A 319 -15.39 -2.00 7.91
CA ALA A 319 -16.73 -2.35 7.45
C ALA A 319 -17.61 -2.89 8.59
N GLN A 320 -17.06 -3.72 9.48
CA GLN A 320 -17.77 -4.22 10.65
C GLN A 320 -18.05 -3.10 11.67
N VAL A 321 -17.07 -2.25 11.95
CA VAL A 321 -17.20 -1.12 12.88
C VAL A 321 -18.28 -0.14 12.40
N LEU A 322 -18.30 0.19 11.11
CA LEU A 322 -19.28 1.11 10.54
C LEU A 322 -20.70 0.54 10.44
N CYS A 323 -20.85 -0.77 10.33
CA CYS A 323 -22.17 -1.41 10.17
C CYS A 323 -22.78 -1.87 11.51
N HIS A 324 -21.98 -2.07 12.55
CA HIS A 324 -22.42 -2.59 13.84
C HIS A 324 -21.93 -1.71 14.99
N SER A 325 -22.83 -0.97 15.62
CA SER A 325 -22.50 0.00 16.69
C SER A 325 -21.81 -0.63 17.90
N GLU A 326 -21.99 -1.93 18.13
CA GLU A 326 -21.38 -2.68 19.24
C GLU A 326 -20.23 -3.60 18.74
N SER A 327 -19.69 -3.34 17.55
CA SER A 327 -18.61 -4.16 16.99
C SER A 327 -17.37 -4.12 17.89
N GLN A 328 -16.86 -5.32 18.22
CA GLN A 328 -15.58 -5.51 18.90
C GLN A 328 -14.44 -5.75 17.89
N ALA A 329 -14.72 -5.63 16.58
CA ALA A 329 -13.70 -5.80 15.56
C ALA A 329 -12.57 -4.78 15.77
N ALA A 330 -11.35 -5.27 15.75
CA ALA A 330 -10.14 -4.48 15.94
C ALA A 330 -9.07 -4.95 14.94
N PHE A 331 -8.35 -4.02 14.39
CA PHE A 331 -7.20 -4.33 13.57
C PHE A 331 -6.05 -4.76 14.46
N GLU A 332 -5.64 -6.01 14.30
CA GLU A 332 -4.45 -6.56 14.95
C GLU A 332 -3.37 -6.74 13.88
N GLN A 333 -2.20 -6.21 14.18
CA GLN A 333 -1.08 -6.39 13.28
C GLN A 333 -0.57 -7.82 13.38
N SER A 334 -0.79 -8.61 12.36
CA SER A 334 -0.15 -9.91 12.19
C SER A 334 1.16 -9.77 11.43
N THR A 335 2.07 -10.72 11.63
CA THR A 335 3.25 -10.86 10.77
C THR A 335 2.76 -11.21 9.35
N ILE A 336 2.80 -10.22 8.45
CA ILE A 336 2.33 -10.40 7.09
C ILE A 336 3.47 -10.94 6.25
N PRO A 337 3.29 -12.13 5.65
CA PRO A 337 4.30 -12.66 4.73
C PRO A 337 4.40 -11.76 3.49
N THR A 338 5.61 -11.50 3.08
CA THR A 338 5.88 -10.81 1.84
C THR A 338 6.11 -11.86 0.74
N ARG A 339 5.15 -12.00 -0.15
CA ARG A 339 5.25 -12.86 -1.33
C ARG A 339 5.39 -11.99 -2.57
N LEU A 340 6.47 -12.15 -3.29
CA LEU A 340 6.82 -11.29 -4.41
C LEU A 340 7.21 -12.12 -5.62
N LYS A 341 7.00 -11.51 -6.76
CA LYS A 341 7.52 -11.99 -8.02
C LYS A 341 8.16 -10.80 -8.75
N ILE A 342 9.43 -10.55 -8.46
CA ILE A 342 10.20 -9.52 -9.18
C ILE A 342 10.50 -10.05 -10.57
N SER A 343 9.77 -9.54 -11.55
CA SER A 343 10.01 -9.90 -12.98
C SER A 343 10.10 -11.39 -13.26
N GLY A 344 9.31 -12.17 -12.55
CA GLY A 344 9.31 -13.63 -12.70
C GLY A 344 10.23 -14.37 -11.72
N ILE A 345 11.04 -13.70 -10.91
CA ILE A 345 11.84 -14.31 -9.84
C ILE A 345 10.96 -14.42 -8.59
N PRO A 346 10.58 -15.63 -8.15
CA PRO A 346 9.78 -15.79 -6.94
C PRO A 346 10.65 -15.53 -5.70
N ILE A 347 10.11 -14.71 -4.81
CA ILE A 347 10.72 -14.38 -3.52
C ILE A 347 9.64 -14.46 -2.45
N PHE A 348 9.98 -15.04 -1.32
CA PHE A 348 9.13 -15.08 -0.15
C PHE A 348 9.94 -14.70 1.09
N SER A 349 9.38 -13.87 1.95
CA SER A 349 9.93 -13.65 3.28
C SER A 349 8.82 -13.45 4.30
N CYS A 350 9.03 -13.95 5.52
CA CYS A 350 8.11 -13.81 6.62
C CYS A 350 8.90 -13.76 7.94
N GLY A 351 8.47 -12.91 8.86
CA GLY A 351 9.14 -12.75 10.15
C GLY A 351 10.49 -12.02 10.04
N GLN A 352 11.45 -12.45 10.84
CA GLN A 352 12.80 -11.89 10.87
C GLN A 352 13.58 -12.30 9.61
N THR A 353 14.37 -11.39 9.07
CA THR A 353 15.31 -11.66 7.96
C THR A 353 16.75 -11.70 8.42
N GLU A 354 17.07 -11.07 9.55
CA GLU A 354 18.40 -11.04 10.16
C GLU A 354 18.43 -11.84 11.46
N ALA A 355 19.49 -12.62 11.65
CA ALA A 355 19.72 -13.36 12.88
C ALA A 355 20.30 -12.43 13.95
N ASP A 356 19.81 -12.53 15.17
CA ASP A 356 20.46 -11.99 16.35
C ASP A 356 21.30 -13.08 17.07
N PRO A 357 22.08 -12.72 18.10
CA PRO A 357 22.97 -13.67 18.80
C PRO A 357 22.30 -14.93 19.37
N ASN A 358 20.98 -14.88 19.61
CA ASN A 358 20.20 -16.00 20.15
C ASN A 358 19.39 -16.74 19.08
N THR A 359 19.59 -16.40 17.82
CA THR A 359 18.86 -16.97 16.69
C THR A 359 19.75 -17.93 15.92
N GLU A 360 19.31 -19.17 15.81
CA GLU A 360 19.95 -20.14 14.94
C GLU A 360 19.49 -19.93 13.50
N SER A 361 20.43 -20.06 12.56
CA SER A 361 20.18 -19.95 11.12
C SER A 361 20.38 -21.30 10.45
N VAL A 362 19.33 -21.83 9.84
CA VAL A 362 19.41 -23.01 8.97
C VAL A 362 19.35 -22.52 7.52
N VAL A 363 20.37 -22.87 6.74
CA VAL A 363 20.51 -22.42 5.34
C VAL A 363 20.60 -23.63 4.43
N TRP A 364 19.87 -23.56 3.33
CA TRP A 364 19.99 -24.48 2.21
C TRP A 364 20.12 -23.70 0.91
N GLN A 365 21.04 -24.07 0.05
CA GLN A 365 21.27 -23.42 -1.24
C GLN A 365 21.59 -24.46 -2.31
N ASP A 366 20.91 -24.32 -3.46
CA ASP A 366 21.21 -25.06 -4.68
C ASP A 366 21.71 -24.06 -5.73
N TYR A 367 22.98 -24.16 -6.03
CA TYR A 367 23.66 -23.27 -6.97
C TYR A 367 23.27 -23.53 -8.43
N ASP A 368 22.90 -24.78 -8.76
CA ASP A 368 22.56 -25.16 -10.16
C ASP A 368 21.19 -24.61 -10.56
N THR A 369 20.26 -24.56 -9.61
CA THR A 369 18.88 -24.08 -9.86
C THR A 369 18.61 -22.68 -9.29
N ASN A 370 19.62 -22.01 -8.72
CA ASN A 370 19.48 -20.71 -8.06
C ASN A 370 18.34 -20.68 -7.02
N ARG A 371 18.29 -21.70 -6.16
CA ARG A 371 17.32 -21.78 -5.06
C ARG A 371 18.03 -21.55 -3.73
N TYR A 372 17.37 -20.77 -2.88
CA TYR A 372 17.88 -20.45 -1.57
C TYR A 372 16.75 -20.45 -0.54
N CYS A 373 17.04 -21.04 0.61
CA CYS A 373 16.17 -21.05 1.77
C CYS A 373 16.99 -20.72 3.01
N ARG A 374 16.55 -19.75 3.79
CA ARG A 374 17.07 -19.43 5.12
C ARG A 374 15.94 -19.40 6.12
N LEU A 375 16.10 -20.15 7.21
CA LEU A 375 15.15 -20.25 8.29
C LEU A 375 15.80 -19.79 9.58
N LEU A 376 15.13 -18.94 10.32
CA LEU A 376 15.60 -18.42 11.60
C LEU A 376 14.80 -19.05 12.74
N ILE A 377 15.51 -19.60 13.72
CA ILE A 377 14.93 -20.39 14.80
C ILE A 377 15.38 -19.82 16.14
N ARG A 378 14.43 -19.64 17.05
CA ARG A 378 14.69 -19.25 18.45
C ARG A 378 13.77 -20.04 19.37
N ASP A 379 14.31 -20.60 20.47
CA ASP A 379 13.53 -21.32 21.48
C ASP A 379 12.62 -22.41 20.86
N HIS A 380 13.15 -23.20 19.94
CA HIS A 380 12.45 -24.24 19.19
C HIS A 380 11.27 -23.75 18.33
N LYS A 381 11.22 -22.47 18.00
CA LYS A 381 10.18 -21.86 17.18
C LYS A 381 10.79 -21.19 15.94
N LEU A 382 10.07 -21.28 14.82
CA LEU A 382 10.45 -20.56 13.62
C LEU A 382 10.11 -19.08 13.81
N THR A 383 11.10 -18.18 13.63
CA THR A 383 10.92 -16.73 13.78
C THR A 383 11.09 -15.98 12.48
N GLY A 384 11.67 -16.61 11.46
CA GLY A 384 11.83 -16.02 10.14
C GLY A 384 12.08 -17.05 9.06
N ALA A 385 11.65 -16.71 7.84
CA ALA A 385 11.87 -17.52 6.65
C ALA A 385 12.12 -16.60 5.44
N VAL A 386 13.18 -16.88 4.69
CA VAL A 386 13.52 -16.24 3.42
C VAL A 386 13.69 -17.34 2.38
N LEU A 387 12.92 -17.24 1.27
CA LEU A 387 12.98 -18.18 0.16
C LEU A 387 13.23 -17.41 -1.14
N PHE A 388 14.09 -17.94 -1.99
CA PHE A 388 14.40 -17.40 -3.30
C PHE A 388 14.40 -18.52 -4.36
N GLY A 389 13.78 -18.25 -5.51
CA GLY A 389 13.70 -19.20 -6.63
C GLY A 389 12.58 -20.24 -6.50
N GLU A 390 12.41 -20.86 -5.34
CA GLU A 390 11.30 -21.74 -5.01
C GLU A 390 10.62 -21.27 -3.73
N THR A 391 9.34 -20.99 -3.79
CA THR A 391 8.58 -20.35 -2.71
C THR A 391 7.29 -21.06 -2.34
N SER A 392 7.03 -22.26 -2.85
CA SER A 392 5.78 -23.02 -2.63
C SER A 392 5.52 -23.32 -1.15
N ASP A 393 6.57 -23.58 -0.37
CA ASP A 393 6.47 -23.83 1.06
C ASP A 393 6.34 -22.54 1.92
N GLY A 394 6.47 -21.37 1.32
CA GLY A 394 6.38 -20.09 2.03
C GLY A 394 5.13 -19.94 2.91
N PRO A 395 3.90 -20.24 2.42
CA PRO A 395 2.68 -20.18 3.22
C PRO A 395 2.74 -21.09 4.45
N TRP A 396 3.31 -22.28 4.32
CA TRP A 396 3.46 -23.23 5.44
C TRP A 396 4.44 -22.68 6.49
N TYR A 397 5.59 -22.13 6.09
CA TYR A 397 6.50 -21.48 7.02
C TYR A 397 5.86 -20.28 7.72
N SER A 398 5.08 -19.48 6.98
CA SER A 398 4.36 -18.35 7.57
C SER A 398 3.37 -18.78 8.65
N GLU A 399 2.65 -19.88 8.41
CA GLU A 399 1.72 -20.44 9.39
C GLU A 399 2.45 -20.90 10.66
N ARG A 400 3.59 -21.58 10.53
CA ARG A 400 4.43 -22.00 11.69
C ARG A 400 4.94 -20.80 12.50
N ILE A 401 5.35 -19.72 11.81
CA ILE A 401 5.77 -18.48 12.47
C ILE A 401 4.62 -17.85 13.24
N GLN A 402 3.43 -17.77 12.65
CA GLN A 402 2.25 -17.14 13.26
C GLN A 402 1.73 -17.94 14.47
N GLN A 403 1.71 -19.26 14.36
CA GLN A 403 1.26 -20.14 15.44
C GLN A 403 2.31 -20.31 16.54
N ALA A 404 3.56 -19.91 16.27
CA ALA A 404 4.70 -20.08 17.16
C ALA A 404 4.87 -21.53 17.64
N ASP A 405 4.66 -22.48 16.71
CA ASP A 405 4.72 -23.92 16.97
C ASP A 405 6.13 -24.38 17.39
N ASP A 406 6.18 -25.41 18.23
CA ASP A 406 7.42 -26.15 18.51
C ASP A 406 7.80 -26.99 17.30
N ILE A 407 8.94 -26.65 16.67
CA ILE A 407 9.44 -27.33 15.47
C ILE A 407 10.37 -28.50 15.79
N SER A 408 10.64 -28.80 17.08
CA SER A 408 11.57 -29.86 17.50
C SER A 408 11.28 -31.21 16.85
N PRO A 409 10.01 -31.65 16.66
CA PRO A 409 9.71 -32.96 16.10
C PRO A 409 10.20 -33.16 14.66
N TYR A 410 10.21 -32.10 13.85
CA TYR A 410 10.57 -32.16 12.43
C TYR A 410 11.75 -31.26 12.05
N ARG A 411 12.49 -30.76 13.06
CA ARG A 411 13.60 -29.81 12.87
C ARG A 411 14.65 -30.30 11.86
N ALA A 412 14.98 -31.60 11.85
CA ALA A 412 15.97 -32.16 10.94
C ALA A 412 15.55 -32.05 9.45
N HIS A 413 14.28 -31.94 9.19
CA HIS A 413 13.69 -31.88 7.83
C HIS A 413 13.22 -30.48 7.45
N LEU A 414 13.29 -29.52 8.37
CA LEU A 414 12.68 -28.21 8.23
C LEU A 414 13.10 -27.47 6.94
N ALA A 415 14.38 -27.53 6.58
CA ALA A 415 14.92 -26.86 5.39
C ALA A 415 14.45 -27.47 4.06
N PHE A 416 13.90 -28.70 4.09
CA PHE A 416 13.41 -29.39 2.89
C PHE A 416 11.91 -29.17 2.64
N GLY A 417 11.25 -28.36 3.48
CA GLY A 417 9.88 -27.94 3.29
C GLY A 417 8.82 -28.85 3.91
N LYS A 418 7.57 -28.47 3.68
CA LYS A 418 6.35 -29.07 4.26
C LYS A 418 6.33 -30.59 4.10
N HIS A 419 6.53 -31.06 2.88
CA HIS A 419 6.35 -32.49 2.55
C HIS A 419 7.27 -33.41 3.39
N TYR A 420 8.50 -32.99 3.60
CA TYR A 420 9.46 -33.76 4.40
C TYR A 420 9.19 -33.68 5.90
N CYS A 421 8.65 -32.57 6.37
CA CYS A 421 8.29 -32.39 7.79
C CYS A 421 7.00 -33.17 8.17
N GLU A 422 6.04 -33.31 7.25
CA GLU A 422 4.81 -34.07 7.49
C GLU A 422 4.98 -35.59 7.31
N ALA A 423 6.07 -36.02 6.66
CA ALA A 423 6.41 -37.43 6.47
C ALA A 423 7.33 -37.99 7.57
N ALA A 424 7.86 -37.13 8.45
CA ALA A 424 8.75 -37.47 9.55
C ALA A 424 8.00 -37.70 10.87
#